data_b161b9140e25f7f70487a62318a6f4db
#
_entry.id   b161b9140e25f7f70487a62318a6f4db
#
_cell.length_a   1.000
_cell.length_b   1.000
_cell.length_c   1.000
_cell.angle_alpha   90.00
_cell.angle_beta   90.00
_cell.angle_gamma   90.00
#
_symmetry.space_group_name_H-M   'P 1'
#
loop_
_entity.id
_entity.type
_entity.pdbx_description
1 polymer ?
#
loop_
_entity_poly.entity_id
_entity_poly.type
_entity_poly.pdbx_seq_one_letter_code
_entity_poly.pdbx_strand_id
1 'polypeptide(L)'
;GALAAARESDDTNPDKRSSGSQFYFVTGKVVPEGKLRSTERRTNLELEQKILSALNEQHRDTIMAMRRAHDFKGLNALQDSLVIEAENQAKANRFTFTPEQRQAYTTVGGAPALDGEYTVFGEVTDGLDVVDSIGAVATDANERPLTDVRIISMEIISGNGQK
;
A
#
# COMPACT_ATOMS: atom_id res chain seq x y z
N GLY A 1 1.85 3.56 16.15
CA GLY A 1 1.67 2.41 17.04
C GLY A 1 0.89 1.26 16.43
N ALA A 2 0.46 1.34 15.17
CA ALA A 2 -0.18 0.20 14.50
C ALA A 2 0.78 -0.99 14.40
N LEU A 3 0.27 -2.18 14.71
CA LEU A 3 0.97 -3.46 14.59
C LEU A 3 0.45 -4.19 13.37
N ALA A 4 1.33 -4.45 12.40
CA ALA A 4 0.97 -5.06 11.13
C ALA A 4 1.83 -6.29 10.81
N ALA A 5 1.23 -7.26 10.13
CA ALA A 5 1.94 -8.43 9.65
C ALA A 5 2.81 -8.06 8.44
N ALA A 6 4.07 -8.52 8.43
CA ALA A 6 4.93 -8.41 7.25
C ALA A 6 4.46 -9.35 6.14
N ARG A 7 4.94 -9.15 4.93
CA ARG A 7 4.73 -10.05 3.78
C ARG A 7 5.85 -9.91 2.77
N GLU A 8 6.00 -10.88 1.91
CA GLU A 8 6.86 -10.81 0.74
C GLU A 8 6.32 -9.80 -0.29
N SER A 9 7.20 -9.37 -1.21
CA SER A 9 6.82 -8.47 -2.31
C SER A 9 5.78 -9.10 -3.24
N ASP A 10 5.05 -8.27 -3.98
CA ASP A 10 3.98 -8.70 -4.90
C ASP A 10 4.50 -9.66 -5.99
N ASP A 11 5.76 -9.53 -6.40
CA ASP A 11 6.40 -10.42 -7.39
C ASP A 11 6.52 -11.86 -6.88
N THR A 12 6.78 -12.02 -5.57
CA THR A 12 6.94 -13.33 -4.92
C THR A 12 5.63 -13.83 -4.32
N ASN A 13 4.76 -12.91 -3.92
CA ASN A 13 3.51 -13.17 -3.20
C ASN A 13 2.37 -12.30 -3.76
N PRO A 14 1.91 -12.61 -4.99
CA PRO A 14 0.85 -11.82 -5.65
C PRO A 14 -0.48 -11.84 -4.89
N ASP A 15 -0.73 -12.86 -4.08
CA ASP A 15 -1.92 -12.97 -3.23
C ASP A 15 -1.83 -12.09 -1.95
N LYS A 16 -0.71 -11.41 -1.73
CA LYS A 16 -0.44 -10.55 -0.56
C LYS A 16 -0.66 -11.26 0.78
N ARG A 17 -0.32 -12.54 0.87
CA ARG A 17 -0.45 -13.34 2.10
C ARG A 17 0.49 -12.83 3.17
N SER A 18 -0.04 -12.66 4.38
CA SER A 18 0.73 -12.24 5.55
C SER A 18 1.71 -13.32 6.01
N SER A 19 2.89 -12.88 6.49
CA SER A 19 3.85 -13.76 7.17
C SER A 19 3.25 -14.28 8.49
N GLY A 20 3.49 -15.55 8.81
CA GLY A 20 3.11 -16.15 10.09
C GLY A 20 4.12 -15.89 11.23
N SER A 21 5.26 -15.26 10.95
CA SER A 21 6.36 -15.12 11.91
C SER A 21 6.97 -13.73 11.98
N GLN A 22 6.58 -12.81 11.09
CA GLN A 22 7.15 -11.47 11.02
C GLN A 22 6.07 -10.40 11.07
N PHE A 23 6.30 -9.40 11.89
CA PHE A 23 5.44 -8.24 12.04
C PHE A 23 6.29 -6.98 12.24
N TYR A 24 5.66 -5.83 12.14
CA TYR A 24 6.32 -4.55 12.38
C TYR A 24 5.38 -3.57 13.08
N PHE A 25 5.98 -2.60 13.75
CA PHE A 25 5.28 -1.47 14.35
C PHE A 25 5.41 -0.25 13.47
N VAL A 26 4.33 0.46 13.25
CA VAL A 26 4.37 1.76 12.56
C VAL A 26 4.77 2.83 13.57
N THR A 27 5.96 3.39 13.40
CA THR A 27 6.41 4.56 14.15
C THR A 27 5.87 5.81 13.45
N GLY A 28 5.20 6.69 14.21
CA GLY A 28 4.52 7.85 13.65
C GLY A 28 5.50 8.95 13.22
N LYS A 29 5.58 9.21 11.91
CA LYS A 29 6.15 10.47 11.40
C LYS A 29 5.02 11.31 10.83
N VAL A 30 4.94 12.58 11.23
CA VAL A 30 3.98 13.53 10.66
C VAL A 30 4.20 13.63 9.15
N VAL A 31 3.14 13.44 8.40
CA VAL A 31 3.16 13.45 6.94
C VAL A 31 2.58 14.78 6.45
N PRO A 32 3.36 15.62 5.77
CA PRO A 32 2.86 16.89 5.24
C PRO A 32 1.71 16.66 4.25
N GLU A 33 0.70 17.53 4.25
CA GLU A 33 -0.46 17.46 3.36
C GLU A 33 -0.08 17.30 1.87
N GLY A 34 0.99 17.98 1.43
CA GLY A 34 1.52 17.84 0.06
C GLY A 34 1.97 16.42 -0.27
N LYS A 35 2.46 15.67 0.72
CA LYS A 35 2.86 14.26 0.56
C LYS A 35 1.64 13.36 0.42
N LEU A 36 0.59 13.60 1.20
CA LEU A 36 -0.68 12.87 1.09
C LEU A 36 -1.29 13.06 -0.31
N ARG A 37 -1.35 14.29 -0.80
CA ARG A 37 -1.83 14.58 -2.18
C ARG A 37 -0.98 13.89 -3.25
N SER A 38 0.34 13.82 -3.04
CA SER A 38 1.23 13.11 -3.98
C SER A 38 0.97 11.61 -3.97
N THR A 39 0.70 11.03 -2.80
CA THR A 39 0.34 9.63 -2.65
C THR A 39 -0.99 9.34 -3.36
N GLU A 40 -2.04 10.14 -3.12
CA GLU A 40 -3.32 10.00 -3.83
C GLU A 40 -3.16 10.06 -5.35
N ARG A 41 -2.37 11.02 -5.83
CA ARG A 41 -2.13 11.17 -7.27
C ARG A 41 -1.45 9.93 -7.85
N ARG A 42 -0.42 9.43 -7.18
CA ARG A 42 0.31 8.24 -7.61
C ARG A 42 -0.59 7.00 -7.61
N THR A 43 -1.31 6.75 -6.52
CA THR A 43 -2.23 5.61 -6.41
C THR A 43 -3.31 5.64 -7.49
N ASN A 44 -3.86 6.82 -7.78
CA ASN A 44 -4.88 6.96 -8.83
C ASN A 44 -4.30 6.78 -10.24
N LEU A 45 -3.07 7.20 -10.48
CA LEU A 45 -2.38 6.95 -11.76
C LEU A 45 -2.09 5.45 -11.95
N GLU A 46 -1.61 4.78 -10.91
CA GLU A 46 -1.37 3.33 -10.90
C GLU A 46 -2.66 2.55 -11.14
N LEU A 47 -3.78 2.97 -10.53
CA LEU A 47 -5.11 2.40 -10.75
C LEU A 47 -5.53 2.52 -12.23
N GLU A 48 -5.40 3.72 -12.81
CA GLU A 48 -5.73 3.98 -14.22
C GLU A 48 -4.90 3.11 -15.17
N GLN A 49 -3.59 3.04 -14.94
CA GLN A 49 -2.68 2.19 -15.72
C GLN A 49 -3.03 0.70 -15.61
N LYS A 50 -3.39 0.23 -14.42
CA LYS A 50 -3.81 -1.14 -14.18
C LYS A 50 -5.10 -1.47 -14.93
N ILE A 51 -6.09 -0.57 -14.90
CA ILE A 51 -7.36 -0.73 -15.64
C ILE A 51 -7.08 -0.76 -17.15
N LEU A 52 -6.28 0.18 -17.67
CA LEU A 52 -5.94 0.23 -19.09
C LEU A 52 -5.21 -1.03 -19.54
N SER A 53 -4.29 -1.54 -18.72
CA SER A 53 -3.60 -2.80 -18.99
C SER A 53 -4.56 -3.99 -19.09
N ALA A 54 -5.51 -4.08 -18.15
CA ALA A 54 -6.54 -5.12 -18.16
C ALA A 54 -7.46 -5.03 -19.37
N LEU A 55 -7.89 -3.83 -19.75
CA LEU A 55 -8.68 -3.59 -20.96
C LEU A 55 -7.92 -3.97 -22.23
N ASN A 56 -6.64 -3.62 -22.33
CA ASN A 56 -5.80 -4.02 -23.46
C ASN A 56 -5.67 -5.55 -23.56
N GLU A 57 -5.50 -6.26 -22.44
CA GLU A 57 -5.43 -7.72 -22.44
C GLU A 57 -6.78 -8.33 -22.86
N GLN A 58 -7.89 -7.79 -22.35
CA GLN A 58 -9.24 -8.22 -22.74
C GLN A 58 -9.51 -8.05 -24.24
N HIS A 59 -8.96 -7.01 -24.86
CA HIS A 59 -9.10 -6.72 -26.29
C HIS A 59 -7.93 -7.21 -27.14
N ARG A 60 -7.04 -8.02 -26.59
CA ARG A 60 -5.79 -8.47 -27.24
C ARG A 60 -6.01 -9.08 -28.62
N ASP A 61 -6.96 -9.98 -28.76
CA ASP A 61 -7.22 -10.65 -30.03
C ASP A 61 -7.72 -9.69 -31.12
N THR A 62 -8.57 -8.73 -30.74
CA THR A 62 -9.06 -7.68 -31.62
C THR A 62 -7.91 -6.77 -32.07
N ILE A 63 -7.07 -6.34 -31.16
CA ILE A 63 -5.88 -5.53 -31.40
C ILE A 63 -4.94 -6.26 -32.37
N MET A 64 -4.71 -7.55 -32.15
CA MET A 64 -3.84 -8.36 -33.00
C MET A 64 -4.45 -8.61 -34.39
N ALA A 65 -5.77 -8.75 -34.49
CA ALA A 65 -6.46 -8.87 -35.78
C ALA A 65 -6.37 -7.57 -36.60
N MET A 66 -6.59 -6.40 -35.98
CA MET A 66 -6.46 -5.09 -36.61
C MET A 66 -5.02 -4.83 -37.10
N ARG A 67 -4.02 -5.19 -36.28
CA ARG A 67 -2.60 -5.08 -36.69
C ARG A 67 -2.27 -5.94 -37.92
N ARG A 68 -2.76 -7.20 -37.95
CA ARG A 68 -2.57 -8.10 -39.13
C ARG A 68 -3.27 -7.59 -40.37
N ALA A 69 -4.43 -6.95 -40.21
CA ALA A 69 -5.19 -6.35 -41.29
C ALA A 69 -4.63 -4.98 -41.73
N HIS A 70 -3.61 -4.44 -41.08
CA HIS A 70 -3.09 -3.08 -41.24
C HIS A 70 -4.16 -1.98 -41.07
N ASP A 71 -5.20 -2.27 -40.28
CA ASP A 71 -6.23 -1.29 -39.93
C ASP A 71 -5.74 -0.38 -38.79
N PHE A 72 -4.83 0.52 -39.08
CA PHE A 72 -4.28 1.47 -38.13
C PHE A 72 -5.32 2.50 -37.68
N LYS A 73 -6.31 2.83 -38.51
CA LYS A 73 -7.36 3.78 -38.15
C LYS A 73 -8.29 3.16 -37.10
N GLY A 74 -8.74 1.93 -37.31
CA GLY A 74 -9.54 1.19 -36.35
C GLY A 74 -8.78 0.94 -35.03
N LEU A 75 -7.48 0.60 -35.11
CA LEU A 75 -6.64 0.39 -33.96
C LEU A 75 -6.52 1.65 -33.09
N ASN A 76 -6.27 2.81 -33.69
CA ASN A 76 -6.19 4.08 -32.97
C ASN A 76 -7.53 4.42 -32.31
N ALA A 77 -8.65 4.27 -33.03
CA ALA A 77 -9.99 4.53 -32.49
C ALA A 77 -10.31 3.59 -31.30
N LEU A 78 -9.92 2.32 -31.38
CA LEU A 78 -10.06 1.37 -30.26
C LEU A 78 -9.21 1.81 -29.07
N GLN A 79 -7.94 2.14 -29.27
CA GLN A 79 -7.04 2.58 -28.21
C GLN A 79 -7.56 3.85 -27.51
N ASP A 80 -8.04 4.83 -28.27
CA ASP A 80 -8.64 6.05 -27.71
C ASP A 80 -9.87 5.70 -26.85
N SER A 81 -10.71 4.77 -27.28
CA SER A 81 -11.87 4.34 -26.52
C SER A 81 -11.49 3.60 -25.22
N LEU A 82 -10.43 2.76 -25.25
CA LEU A 82 -9.95 2.07 -24.06
C LEU A 82 -9.32 3.03 -23.03
N VAL A 83 -8.65 4.08 -23.49
CA VAL A 83 -8.13 5.13 -22.60
C VAL A 83 -9.29 5.86 -21.91
N ILE A 84 -10.30 6.29 -22.65
CA ILE A 84 -11.49 6.96 -22.10
C ILE A 84 -12.21 6.05 -21.10
N GLU A 85 -12.35 4.77 -21.43
CA GLU A 85 -12.95 3.78 -20.53
C GLU A 85 -12.14 3.62 -19.24
N ALA A 86 -10.82 3.50 -19.34
CA ALA A 86 -9.93 3.40 -18.19
C ALA A 86 -10.03 4.64 -17.29
N GLU A 87 -10.02 5.83 -17.87
CA GLU A 87 -10.21 7.08 -17.13
C GLU A 87 -11.56 7.12 -16.37
N ASN A 88 -12.65 6.71 -17.03
CA ASN A 88 -13.98 6.70 -16.42
C ASN A 88 -14.07 5.71 -15.26
N GLN A 89 -13.52 4.51 -15.43
CA GLN A 89 -13.47 3.51 -14.37
C GLN A 89 -12.56 3.96 -13.22
N ALA A 90 -11.42 4.57 -13.50
CA ALA A 90 -10.52 5.12 -12.49
C ALA A 90 -11.17 6.27 -11.71
N LYS A 91 -11.93 7.16 -12.36
CA LYS A 91 -12.70 8.23 -11.70
C LYS A 91 -13.75 7.68 -10.74
N ALA A 92 -14.46 6.62 -11.15
CA ALA A 92 -15.48 5.97 -10.31
C ALA A 92 -14.91 5.29 -9.06
N ASN A 93 -13.65 4.84 -9.14
CA ASN A 93 -12.95 4.12 -8.06
C ASN A 93 -11.80 4.94 -7.45
N ARG A 94 -11.86 6.25 -7.56
CA ARG A 94 -10.80 7.15 -7.13
C ARG A 94 -10.48 7.00 -5.65
N PHE A 95 -9.22 6.74 -5.35
CA PHE A 95 -8.70 6.74 -3.99
C PHE A 95 -8.53 8.18 -3.46
N THR A 96 -9.03 8.43 -2.26
CA THR A 96 -8.79 9.66 -1.49
C THR A 96 -8.70 9.31 -0.01
N PHE A 97 -7.78 9.93 0.72
CA PHE A 97 -7.78 9.82 2.18
C PHE A 97 -9.03 10.47 2.75
N THR A 98 -9.65 9.84 3.76
CA THR A 98 -10.74 10.46 4.51
C THR A 98 -10.25 11.67 5.30
N PRO A 99 -11.14 12.58 5.72
CA PRO A 99 -10.75 13.69 6.60
C PRO A 99 -10.06 13.23 7.87
N GLU A 100 -10.52 12.13 8.48
CA GLU A 100 -9.97 11.53 9.69
C GLU A 100 -8.56 10.98 9.45
N GLN A 101 -8.34 10.27 8.34
CA GLN A 101 -7.02 9.78 7.94
C GLN A 101 -6.06 10.95 7.70
N ARG A 102 -6.51 12.01 6.99
CA ARG A 102 -5.69 13.21 6.78
C ARG A 102 -5.30 13.85 8.10
N GLN A 103 -6.26 14.02 9.01
CA GLN A 103 -5.98 14.58 10.33
C GLN A 103 -4.98 13.71 11.08
N ALA A 104 -5.17 12.39 11.14
CA ALA A 104 -4.25 11.48 11.81
C ALA A 104 -2.83 11.58 11.23
N TYR A 105 -2.67 11.49 9.91
CA TYR A 105 -1.36 11.55 9.27
C TYR A 105 -0.66 12.91 9.42
N THR A 106 -1.41 14.01 9.43
CA THR A 106 -0.82 15.35 9.54
C THR A 106 -0.56 15.79 10.98
N THR A 107 -1.05 15.08 11.99
CA THR A 107 -0.86 15.40 13.42
C THR A 107 -0.09 14.33 14.17
N VAL A 108 -0.58 13.10 14.17
CA VAL A 108 0.03 11.94 14.85
C VAL A 108 1.13 11.33 13.99
N GLY A 109 0.88 11.26 12.69
CA GLY A 109 1.78 10.64 11.72
C GLY A 109 1.38 9.21 11.38
N GLY A 110 2.27 8.53 10.65
CA GLY A 110 2.06 7.15 10.20
C GLY A 110 2.73 6.86 8.86
N ALA A 111 2.29 5.78 8.21
CA ALA A 111 2.85 5.31 6.94
C ALA A 111 1.73 5.12 5.87
N PRO A 112 1.19 6.22 5.30
CA PRO A 112 0.03 6.16 4.40
C PRO A 112 0.26 5.35 3.12
N ALA A 113 1.51 5.06 2.77
CA ALA A 113 1.84 4.21 1.62
C ALA A 113 1.60 2.71 1.89
N LEU A 114 1.37 2.34 3.15
CA LEU A 114 1.12 0.95 3.56
C LEU A 114 -0.38 0.65 3.73
N ASP A 115 -1.24 1.67 3.61
CA ASP A 115 -2.69 1.50 3.76
C ASP A 115 -3.25 0.59 2.66
N GLY A 116 -4.02 -0.41 3.09
CA GLY A 116 -4.59 -1.41 2.18
C GLY A 116 -3.60 -2.46 1.65
N GLU A 117 -2.30 -2.32 1.96
CA GLU A 117 -1.26 -3.24 1.49
C GLU A 117 -0.87 -4.30 2.52
N TYR A 118 -1.18 -4.07 3.80
CA TYR A 118 -0.80 -4.94 4.92
C TYR A 118 -1.97 -5.16 5.87
N THR A 119 -1.95 -6.30 6.57
CA THR A 119 -2.95 -6.61 7.59
C THR A 119 -2.53 -6.01 8.92
N VAL A 120 -3.26 -5.01 9.39
CA VAL A 120 -3.16 -4.49 10.76
C VAL A 120 -3.98 -5.38 11.67
N PHE A 121 -3.38 -5.90 12.74
CA PHE A 121 -4.04 -6.81 13.68
C PHE A 121 -3.96 -6.36 15.13
N GLY A 122 -3.33 -5.23 15.41
CA GLY A 122 -3.23 -4.66 16.74
C GLY A 122 -2.68 -3.24 16.75
N GLU A 123 -2.57 -2.68 17.93
CA GLU A 123 -1.94 -1.39 18.18
C GLU A 123 -1.20 -1.40 19.53
N VAL A 124 -0.18 -0.58 19.65
CA VAL A 124 0.54 -0.35 20.91
C VAL A 124 -0.29 0.59 21.78
N THR A 125 -0.77 0.10 22.90
CA THR A 125 -1.58 0.87 23.85
C THR A 125 -0.74 1.54 24.94
N ASP A 126 0.46 1.02 25.20
CA ASP A 126 1.42 1.55 26.19
C ASP A 126 2.85 1.23 25.72
N GLY A 127 3.83 2.09 26.06
CA GLY A 127 5.24 1.90 25.70
C GLY A 127 5.62 2.30 24.26
N LEU A 128 4.94 3.25 23.63
CA LEU A 128 5.34 3.79 22.32
C LEU A 128 6.75 4.40 22.35
N ASP A 129 7.17 4.98 23.45
CA ASP A 129 8.52 5.49 23.66
C ASP A 129 9.58 4.39 23.61
N VAL A 130 9.25 3.17 24.04
CA VAL A 130 10.11 1.98 23.89
C VAL A 130 10.22 1.59 22.42
N VAL A 131 9.11 1.59 21.67
CA VAL A 131 9.12 1.32 20.22
C VAL A 131 9.98 2.35 19.49
N ASP A 132 9.84 3.64 19.82
CA ASP A 132 10.65 4.71 19.24
C ASP A 132 12.14 4.55 19.60
N SER A 133 12.44 4.14 20.83
CA SER A 133 13.81 3.87 21.28
C SER A 133 14.45 2.71 20.50
N ILE A 134 13.68 1.65 20.24
CA ILE A 134 14.13 0.53 19.39
C ILE A 134 14.35 1.00 17.95
N GLY A 135 13.45 1.83 17.42
CA GLY A 135 13.57 2.38 16.07
C GLY A 135 14.75 3.36 15.90
N ALA A 136 15.29 3.89 17.00
CA ALA A 136 16.39 4.85 16.98
C ALA A 136 17.79 4.22 17.20
N VAL A 137 17.90 2.90 17.37
CA VAL A 137 19.19 2.25 17.56
C VAL A 137 20.07 2.34 16.30
N ALA A 138 21.39 2.39 16.49
CA ALA A 138 22.33 2.37 15.38
C ALA A 138 22.26 1.05 14.61
N THR A 139 22.22 1.13 13.28
CA THR A 139 22.08 -0.02 12.38
C THR A 139 23.26 -0.13 11.39
N ASP A 140 23.43 -1.28 10.80
CA ASP A 140 24.33 -1.50 9.67
C ASP A 140 23.69 -1.07 8.32
N ALA A 141 24.38 -1.35 7.22
CA ALA A 141 23.91 -1.01 5.87
C ALA A 141 22.64 -1.78 5.43
N ASN A 142 22.28 -2.84 6.15
CA ASN A 142 21.06 -3.64 5.92
C ASN A 142 19.95 -3.30 6.95
N GLU A 143 20.11 -2.17 7.66
CA GLU A 143 19.17 -1.71 8.70
C GLU A 143 19.09 -2.67 9.92
N ARG A 144 20.04 -3.59 10.07
CA ARG A 144 20.11 -4.46 11.23
C ARG A 144 20.78 -3.72 12.40
N PRO A 145 20.21 -3.77 13.63
CA PRO A 145 20.84 -3.18 14.80
C PRO A 145 22.28 -3.67 15.03
N LEU A 146 23.23 -2.74 15.25
CA LEU A 146 24.63 -3.06 15.57
C LEU A 146 24.77 -3.79 16.90
N THR A 147 23.87 -3.53 17.83
CA THR A 147 23.74 -4.26 19.10
C THR A 147 22.37 -4.94 19.10
N ASP A 148 22.35 -6.24 19.35
CA ASP A 148 21.11 -7.01 19.34
C ASP A 148 20.05 -6.44 20.28
N VAL A 149 18.87 -6.20 19.75
CA VAL A 149 17.66 -5.95 20.53
C VAL A 149 16.94 -7.28 20.73
N ARG A 150 16.80 -7.72 21.95
CA ARG A 150 16.27 -9.06 22.27
C ARG A 150 14.94 -8.98 23.00
N ILE A 151 13.98 -9.77 22.55
CA ILE A 151 12.75 -10.04 23.31
C ILE A 151 13.13 -11.06 24.40
N ILE A 152 13.07 -10.65 25.65
CA ILE A 152 13.40 -11.50 26.81
C ILE A 152 12.23 -12.41 27.14
N SER A 153 11.02 -11.87 27.11
CA SER A 153 9.78 -12.60 27.40
C SER A 153 8.61 -12.00 26.64
N MET A 154 7.62 -12.81 26.38
CA MET A 154 6.34 -12.40 25.83
C MET A 154 5.23 -13.16 26.55
N GLU A 155 4.21 -12.45 27.03
CA GLU A 155 3.10 -13.03 27.74
C GLU A 155 1.78 -12.62 27.09
N ILE A 156 0.89 -13.57 26.89
CA ILE A 156 -0.47 -13.31 26.43
C ILE A 156 -1.33 -13.06 27.66
N ILE A 157 -1.75 -11.82 27.82
CA ILE A 157 -2.69 -11.44 28.87
C ILE A 157 -4.10 -11.65 28.32
N SER A 158 -4.86 -12.59 28.88
CA SER A 158 -6.28 -12.75 28.55
C SER A 158 -7.04 -11.51 29.01
N GLY A 159 -7.36 -10.61 28.07
CA GLY A 159 -8.24 -9.49 28.34
C GLY A 159 -9.63 -10.00 28.66
N ASN A 160 -10.25 -9.48 29.73
CA ASN A 160 -11.69 -9.62 29.95
C ASN A 160 -12.39 -8.95 28.76
N GLY A 161 -12.73 -9.77 27.75
CA GLY A 161 -13.52 -9.29 26.61
C GLY A 161 -14.84 -8.73 27.14
N GLN A 162 -14.94 -7.42 27.17
CA GLN A 162 -16.27 -6.82 27.17
C GLN A 162 -16.91 -7.18 25.82
N LYS A 163 -17.97 -7.97 25.93
CA LYS A 163 -18.90 -8.29 24.84
C LYS A 163 -19.61 -7.04 24.38
#